data_1356b36defde0c3bc3119cefc695bd32
#
_entry.id   1356b36defde0c3bc3119cefc695bd32
#
_cell.length_a   1.000
_cell.length_b   1.000
_cell.length_c   1.000
_cell.angle_alpha   90.00
_cell.angle_beta   90.00
_cell.angle_gamma   90.00
#
_symmetry.space_group_name_H-M   'P 1'
#
loop_
_entity.id
_entity.type
_entity.pdbx_description
1 polymer ?
#
loop_
_entity_poly.entity_id
_entity_poly.type
_entity_poly.pdbx_seq_one_letter_code
_entity_poly.pdbx_strand_id
1 'polypeptide(L)'
;MFGDTAHVEIKTFGLCQECAGTGCQKGTQPAQCPDCHGQGYAQRVVRTMLGQMMTTAPCERCEGHGTVIENPCPSCLGHGRVRVTRNVGVSVPAGVTNNTRLRLANQGEVGENGGVAGDLYVDIRIAQDDTFTRDGDDLHCWIQVPMSWAVLGHDLEIDTFDGKQSVSVPAGSQPDDTVTLKNLGVTHLNNKNERGDLVAHIAVKIPTKLTDDERALMERFAEKHDTDAQHVAVSARPTSGTKKGFFSKLKDALR
;
A
#
# COMPACT_ATOMS: atom_id res chain seq x y z
N MET A 1 -8.16 1.02 4.32
CA MET A 1 -8.96 -0.03 4.95
C MET A 1 -10.23 -0.32 4.16
N PHE A 2 -11.11 0.66 3.95
CA PHE A 2 -12.42 0.51 3.26
C PHE A 2 -12.39 0.82 1.76
N GLY A 3 -11.23 1.20 1.22
CA GLY A 3 -11.11 1.75 -0.12
C GLY A 3 -11.45 3.24 -0.16
N ASP A 4 -10.95 3.92 -1.17
CA ASP A 4 -11.17 5.35 -1.36
C ASP A 4 -10.89 5.74 -2.82
N THR A 5 -11.29 6.93 -3.21
CA THR A 5 -10.90 7.53 -4.49
C THR A 5 -9.95 8.69 -4.23
N ALA A 6 -8.68 8.47 -4.51
CA ALA A 6 -7.66 9.51 -4.39
C ALA A 6 -7.57 10.32 -5.68
N HIS A 7 -7.46 11.64 -5.57
CA HIS A 7 -7.21 12.53 -6.70
C HIS A 7 -5.74 12.92 -6.72
N VAL A 8 -5.05 12.55 -7.79
CA VAL A 8 -3.60 12.80 -7.94
C VAL A 8 -3.38 13.76 -9.10
N GLU A 9 -2.71 14.87 -8.80
CA GLU A 9 -2.25 15.81 -9.83
C GLU A 9 -0.96 15.28 -10.47
N ILE A 10 -0.99 15.09 -11.79
CA ILE A 10 0.17 14.64 -12.55
C ILE A 10 0.54 15.64 -13.64
N LYS A 11 1.84 15.79 -13.84
CA LYS A 11 2.42 16.51 -14.97
C LYS A 11 2.80 15.50 -16.04
N THR A 12 2.16 15.58 -17.19
CA THR A 12 2.26 14.56 -18.25
C THR A 12 2.21 15.22 -19.63
N PHE A 13 2.48 14.46 -20.68
CA PHE A 13 2.20 14.91 -22.03
C PHE A 13 0.76 14.56 -22.42
N GLY A 14 0.01 15.59 -22.78
CA GLY A 14 -1.33 15.48 -23.36
C GLY A 14 -1.35 15.86 -24.83
N LEU A 15 -2.44 15.53 -25.53
CA LEU A 15 -2.64 15.96 -26.91
C LEU A 15 -2.59 17.49 -27.03
N CYS A 16 -1.89 17.98 -28.02
CA CYS A 16 -1.93 19.39 -28.37
C CYS A 16 -3.34 19.73 -28.87
N GLN A 17 -4.02 20.64 -28.17
CA GLN A 17 -5.39 21.03 -28.52
C GLN A 17 -5.47 21.78 -29.86
N GLU A 18 -4.40 22.47 -30.25
CA GLU A 18 -4.38 23.29 -31.46
C GLU A 18 -4.34 22.43 -32.73
N CYS A 19 -3.53 21.36 -32.75
CA CYS A 19 -3.41 20.45 -33.88
C CYS A 19 -4.09 19.10 -33.67
N ALA A 20 -4.77 18.90 -32.55
CA ALA A 20 -5.43 17.62 -32.18
C ALA A 20 -4.50 16.39 -32.31
N GLY A 21 -3.22 16.56 -32.00
CA GLY A 21 -2.23 15.48 -32.02
C GLY A 21 -1.48 15.28 -33.34
N THR A 22 -1.88 15.94 -34.43
CA THR A 22 -1.24 15.75 -35.77
C THR A 22 0.16 16.33 -35.86
N GLY A 23 0.53 17.24 -34.98
CA GLY A 23 1.79 17.98 -35.05
C GLY A 23 1.84 19.05 -36.15
N CYS A 24 0.85 19.11 -37.03
CA CYS A 24 0.81 20.06 -38.14
C CYS A 24 0.10 21.36 -37.77
N GLN A 25 0.46 22.44 -38.47
CA GLN A 25 -0.26 23.69 -38.38
C GLN A 25 -1.73 23.48 -38.79
N LYS A 26 -2.64 24.22 -38.15
CA LYS A 26 -4.08 24.15 -38.43
C LYS A 26 -4.37 24.31 -39.94
N GLY A 27 -5.07 23.35 -40.52
CA GLY A 27 -5.37 23.34 -41.95
C GLY A 27 -4.37 22.57 -42.82
N THR A 28 -3.28 22.06 -42.26
CA THR A 28 -2.32 21.20 -42.93
C THR A 28 -2.34 19.78 -42.36
N GLN A 29 -1.88 18.82 -43.17
CA GLN A 29 -1.78 17.41 -42.74
C GLN A 29 -0.36 16.89 -42.93
N PRO A 30 0.05 15.82 -42.20
CA PRO A 30 1.33 15.18 -42.42
C PRO A 30 1.45 14.67 -43.85
N ALA A 31 2.55 14.99 -44.51
CA ALA A 31 2.83 14.46 -45.87
C ALA A 31 3.47 13.07 -45.77
N GLN A 32 3.20 12.24 -46.77
CA GLN A 32 3.84 10.93 -46.86
C GLN A 32 5.37 11.10 -47.02
N CYS A 33 6.16 10.36 -46.29
CA CYS A 33 7.61 10.44 -46.41
C CYS A 33 8.06 9.95 -47.80
N PRO A 34 8.77 10.78 -48.58
CA PRO A 34 9.19 10.42 -49.93
C PRO A 34 10.24 9.31 -49.97
N ASP A 35 11.03 9.14 -48.89
CA ASP A 35 12.14 8.17 -48.88
C ASP A 35 11.67 6.75 -48.57
N CYS A 36 10.68 6.57 -47.68
CA CYS A 36 10.13 5.26 -47.34
C CYS A 36 8.71 5.04 -47.86
N HIS A 37 8.15 5.99 -48.57
CA HIS A 37 6.78 5.92 -49.15
C HIS A 37 5.72 5.51 -48.10
N GLY A 38 5.82 6.07 -46.90
CA GLY A 38 4.88 5.83 -45.82
C GLY A 38 5.16 4.58 -44.98
N GLN A 39 6.15 3.79 -45.32
CA GLN A 39 6.45 2.53 -44.60
C GLN A 39 7.10 2.74 -43.25
N GLY A 40 7.77 3.89 -43.02
CA GLY A 40 8.47 4.17 -41.77
C GLY A 40 9.82 3.49 -41.62
N TYR A 41 10.16 2.53 -42.48
CA TYR A 41 11.44 1.81 -42.44
C TYR A 41 12.06 1.69 -43.83
N ALA A 42 13.39 1.54 -43.86
CA ALA A 42 14.17 1.32 -45.06
C ALA A 42 15.03 0.06 -44.90
N GLN A 43 15.15 -0.68 -46.00
CA GLN A 43 16.05 -1.82 -46.07
C GLN A 43 17.46 -1.36 -46.34
N ARG A 44 18.42 -1.80 -45.54
CA ARG A 44 19.86 -1.52 -45.70
C ARG A 44 20.65 -2.81 -45.83
N VAL A 45 21.61 -2.79 -46.69
CA VAL A 45 22.60 -3.89 -46.80
C VAL A 45 23.77 -3.58 -45.90
N VAL A 46 23.90 -4.36 -44.83
CA VAL A 46 25.04 -4.27 -43.92
C VAL A 46 26.05 -5.35 -44.29
N ARG A 47 27.31 -4.95 -44.51
CA ARG A 47 28.42 -5.90 -44.71
C ARG A 47 28.91 -6.40 -43.35
N THR A 48 28.84 -7.69 -43.15
CA THR A 48 29.37 -8.38 -41.96
C THR A 48 30.51 -9.28 -42.34
N MET A 49 31.27 -9.81 -41.38
CA MET A 49 32.32 -10.79 -41.64
C MET A 49 31.84 -12.08 -42.32
N LEU A 50 30.53 -12.37 -42.24
CA LEU A 50 29.88 -13.54 -42.83
C LEU A 50 29.21 -13.25 -44.17
N GLY A 51 29.34 -12.02 -44.71
CA GLY A 51 28.72 -11.61 -45.98
C GLY A 51 27.81 -10.39 -45.86
N GLN A 52 27.01 -10.17 -46.87
CA GLN A 52 26.05 -9.07 -46.91
C GLN A 52 24.71 -9.56 -46.32
N MET A 53 24.23 -8.83 -45.34
CA MET A 53 22.90 -9.06 -44.75
C MET A 53 21.98 -7.87 -45.04
N MET A 54 20.72 -8.12 -45.41
CA MET A 54 19.69 -7.10 -45.46
C MET A 54 19.10 -6.91 -44.06
N THR A 55 19.18 -5.69 -43.57
CA THR A 55 18.57 -5.32 -42.29
C THR A 55 17.53 -4.24 -42.53
N THR A 56 16.49 -4.27 -41.72
CA THR A 56 15.45 -3.23 -41.72
C THR A 56 15.80 -2.23 -40.62
N ALA A 57 15.88 -0.95 -40.97
CA ALA A 57 16.14 0.13 -40.02
C ALA A 57 15.03 1.21 -40.15
N PRO A 58 14.76 1.97 -39.09
CA PRO A 58 13.87 3.12 -39.19
C PRO A 58 14.36 4.08 -40.28
N CYS A 59 13.43 4.64 -41.06
CA CYS A 59 13.74 5.64 -42.06
C CYS A 59 14.31 6.90 -41.40
N GLU A 60 15.50 7.33 -41.81
CA GLU A 60 16.18 8.48 -41.19
C GLU A 60 15.42 9.78 -41.33
N ARG A 61 14.70 9.97 -42.43
CA ARG A 61 13.99 11.21 -42.71
C ARG A 61 12.74 11.40 -41.86
N CYS A 62 12.02 10.33 -41.62
CA CYS A 62 10.77 10.38 -40.84
C CYS A 62 10.90 9.69 -39.47
N GLU A 63 12.09 9.25 -39.09
CA GLU A 63 12.38 8.61 -37.81
C GLU A 63 11.46 7.44 -37.46
N GLY A 64 10.98 6.74 -38.50
CA GLY A 64 10.05 5.61 -38.34
C GLY A 64 8.58 5.96 -38.43
N HIS A 65 8.20 7.22 -38.52
CA HIS A 65 6.78 7.65 -38.53
C HIS A 65 6.06 7.44 -39.88
N GLY A 66 6.79 7.26 -40.96
CA GLY A 66 6.21 7.13 -42.32
C GLY A 66 5.72 8.45 -42.90
N THR A 67 5.57 9.49 -42.11
CA THR A 67 5.11 10.83 -42.54
C THR A 67 6.09 11.90 -42.13
N VAL A 68 6.08 13.03 -42.82
CA VAL A 68 6.90 14.22 -42.55
C VAL A 68 6.00 15.44 -42.33
N ILE A 69 6.30 16.24 -41.36
CA ILE A 69 5.58 17.47 -41.06
C ILE A 69 6.30 18.63 -41.71
N GLU A 70 5.73 19.19 -42.79
CA GLU A 70 6.31 20.35 -43.49
C GLU A 70 6.02 21.65 -42.77
N ASN A 71 4.83 21.79 -42.20
CA ASN A 71 4.40 22.96 -41.46
C ASN A 71 4.08 22.58 -40.01
N PRO A 72 5.06 22.71 -39.11
CA PRO A 72 4.86 22.32 -37.71
C PRO A 72 3.89 23.23 -36.97
N CYS A 73 3.07 22.66 -36.10
CA CYS A 73 2.20 23.40 -35.20
C CYS A 73 3.03 24.26 -34.24
N PRO A 74 2.76 25.59 -34.13
CA PRO A 74 3.54 26.49 -33.30
C PRO A 74 3.48 26.16 -31.80
N SER A 75 2.37 25.57 -31.33
CA SER A 75 2.19 25.25 -29.91
C SER A 75 2.95 23.99 -29.46
N CYS A 76 3.11 23.01 -30.31
CA CYS A 76 3.79 21.76 -29.98
C CYS A 76 5.08 21.50 -30.78
N LEU A 77 5.44 22.44 -31.68
CA LEU A 77 6.65 22.38 -32.51
C LEU A 77 6.78 21.07 -33.34
N GLY A 78 5.64 20.52 -33.79
CA GLY A 78 5.61 19.29 -34.57
C GLY A 78 5.38 18.01 -33.77
N HIS A 79 5.51 18.02 -32.45
CA HIS A 79 5.40 16.79 -31.62
C HIS A 79 3.96 16.28 -31.43
N GLY A 80 2.93 17.08 -31.74
CA GLY A 80 1.53 16.70 -31.55
C GLY A 80 1.08 16.64 -30.07
N ARG A 81 1.99 16.81 -29.12
CA ARG A 81 1.75 16.73 -27.66
C ARG A 81 2.36 17.92 -26.94
N VAL A 82 1.77 18.29 -25.82
CA VAL A 82 2.21 19.39 -24.95
C VAL A 82 2.20 18.95 -23.51
N ARG A 83 3.03 19.60 -22.67
CA ARG A 83 3.00 19.36 -21.23
C ARG A 83 1.72 19.95 -20.64
N VAL A 84 0.98 19.11 -19.94
CA VAL A 84 -0.25 19.48 -19.24
C VAL A 84 -0.22 18.96 -17.81
N THR A 85 -0.88 19.69 -16.94
CA THR A 85 -1.17 19.23 -15.58
C THR A 85 -2.63 18.81 -15.56
N ARG A 86 -2.90 17.59 -15.10
CA ARG A 86 -4.26 17.07 -14.98
C ARG A 86 -4.45 16.30 -13.68
N ASN A 87 -5.67 16.32 -13.17
CA ASN A 87 -6.08 15.52 -12.04
C ASN A 87 -6.61 14.18 -12.51
N VAL A 88 -6.09 13.10 -11.95
CA VAL A 88 -6.52 11.73 -12.25
C VAL A 88 -7.14 11.13 -10.99
N GLY A 89 -8.38 10.66 -11.10
CA GLY A 89 -9.03 9.91 -10.04
C GLY A 89 -8.52 8.47 -10.01
N VAL A 90 -7.97 8.07 -8.88
CA VAL A 90 -7.44 6.72 -8.65
C VAL A 90 -8.36 6.01 -7.66
N SER A 91 -9.09 5.01 -8.13
CA SER A 91 -9.88 4.17 -7.23
C SER A 91 -8.95 3.17 -6.52
N VAL A 92 -8.76 3.39 -5.23
CA VAL A 92 -7.96 2.54 -4.36
C VAL A 92 -8.87 1.47 -3.76
N PRO A 93 -8.67 0.18 -4.07
CA PRO A 93 -9.51 -0.87 -3.53
C PRO A 93 -9.31 -1.04 -2.02
N ALA A 94 -10.34 -1.54 -1.34
CA ALA A 94 -10.22 -1.93 0.06
C ALA A 94 -9.16 -3.02 0.24
N GLY A 95 -8.47 -3.01 1.37
CA GLY A 95 -7.50 -4.06 1.70
C GLY A 95 -6.13 -3.94 1.03
N VAL A 96 -5.88 -2.92 0.21
CA VAL A 96 -4.55 -2.76 -0.43
C VAL A 96 -3.43 -2.83 0.59
N THR A 97 -2.26 -3.27 0.13
CA THR A 97 -1.02 -3.33 0.93
C THR A 97 -0.02 -2.30 0.42
N ASN A 98 1.02 -2.04 1.21
CA ASN A 98 2.15 -1.24 0.76
C ASN A 98 2.75 -1.84 -0.52
N ASN A 99 3.23 -0.96 -1.40
CA ASN A 99 3.82 -1.31 -2.69
C ASN A 99 2.84 -1.98 -3.68
N THR A 100 1.53 -1.93 -3.42
CA THR A 100 0.54 -2.33 -4.43
C THR A 100 0.61 -1.36 -5.60
N ARG A 101 0.76 -1.90 -6.81
CA ARG A 101 0.79 -1.11 -8.04
C ARG A 101 -0.54 -1.20 -8.76
N LEU A 102 -1.19 -0.05 -8.95
CA LEU A 102 -2.41 0.08 -9.74
C LEU A 102 -2.06 0.53 -11.16
N ARG A 103 -2.64 -0.13 -12.15
CA ARG A 103 -2.53 0.24 -13.56
C ARG A 103 -3.82 0.95 -13.99
N LEU A 104 -3.67 2.18 -14.45
CA LEU A 104 -4.74 2.96 -15.04
C LEU A 104 -4.51 2.99 -16.55
N ALA A 105 -5.29 2.21 -17.28
CA ALA A 105 -5.16 2.08 -18.72
C ALA A 105 -5.42 3.41 -19.44
N ASN A 106 -4.57 3.74 -20.41
CA ASN A 106 -4.66 4.97 -21.23
C ASN A 106 -4.63 6.28 -20.43
N GLN A 107 -4.11 6.24 -19.20
CA GLN A 107 -3.94 7.43 -18.35
C GLN A 107 -2.48 7.91 -18.25
N GLY A 108 -1.58 7.33 -19.02
CA GLY A 108 -0.19 7.75 -19.12
C GLY A 108 0.03 8.91 -20.10
N GLU A 109 1.26 9.06 -20.54
CA GLU A 109 1.65 10.06 -21.54
C GLU A 109 1.13 9.70 -22.91
N VAL A 110 0.75 10.73 -23.65
CA VAL A 110 0.38 10.60 -25.07
C VAL A 110 1.65 10.47 -25.91
N GLY A 111 1.66 9.51 -26.83
CA GLY A 111 2.74 9.37 -27.81
C GLY A 111 2.84 10.56 -28.74
N GLU A 112 3.97 10.68 -29.44
CA GLU A 112 4.16 11.71 -30.45
C GLU A 112 3.27 11.45 -31.68
N ASN A 113 3.03 12.53 -32.44
CA ASN A 113 2.29 12.47 -33.71
C ASN A 113 0.93 11.73 -33.64
N GLY A 114 0.17 11.99 -32.58
CA GLY A 114 -1.14 11.36 -32.36
C GLY A 114 -1.07 9.91 -31.88
N GLY A 115 0.08 9.47 -31.39
CA GLY A 115 0.23 8.15 -30.77
C GLY A 115 -0.72 7.97 -29.59
N VAL A 116 -1.11 6.72 -29.35
CA VAL A 116 -2.01 6.37 -28.24
C VAL A 116 -1.38 6.70 -26.89
N ALA A 117 -2.22 7.03 -25.92
CA ALA A 117 -1.75 7.24 -24.54
C ALA A 117 -1.29 5.90 -23.95
N GLY A 118 -0.18 5.93 -23.23
CA GLY A 118 0.30 4.81 -22.43
C GLY A 118 -0.53 4.61 -21.16
N ASP A 119 -0.11 3.70 -20.31
CA ASP A 119 -0.72 3.46 -19.02
C ASP A 119 -0.04 4.28 -17.92
N LEU A 120 -0.82 4.64 -16.90
CA LEU A 120 -0.30 5.24 -15.68
C LEU A 120 -0.22 4.17 -14.59
N TYR A 121 0.94 4.03 -13.99
CA TYR A 121 1.14 3.17 -12.84
C TYR A 121 1.23 4.01 -11.57
N VAL A 122 0.45 3.61 -10.57
CA VAL A 122 0.39 4.27 -9.27
C VAL A 122 0.82 3.29 -8.19
N ASP A 123 1.91 3.58 -7.51
CA ASP A 123 2.38 2.80 -6.38
C ASP A 123 1.79 3.35 -5.08
N ILE A 124 1.11 2.48 -4.32
CA ILE A 124 0.43 2.85 -3.08
C ILE A 124 1.40 2.74 -1.91
N ARG A 125 1.40 3.74 -1.04
CA ARG A 125 2.04 3.73 0.27
C ARG A 125 0.99 4.05 1.32
N ILE A 126 0.87 3.18 2.32
CA ILE A 126 -0.06 3.35 3.43
C ILE A 126 0.67 4.14 4.51
N ALA A 127 0.06 5.24 4.97
CA ALA A 127 0.56 5.96 6.13
C ALA A 127 0.45 5.07 7.38
N GLN A 128 1.41 5.22 8.29
CA GLN A 128 1.32 4.59 9.60
C GLN A 128 0.26 5.31 10.43
N ASP A 129 -0.48 4.54 11.20
CA ASP A 129 -1.43 5.04 12.18
C ASP A 129 -0.78 4.99 13.56
N ASP A 130 -1.08 5.98 14.43
CA ASP A 130 -0.46 6.08 15.76
C ASP A 130 -1.07 5.08 16.76
N THR A 131 -2.27 4.58 16.49
CA THR A 131 -3.04 3.70 17.39
C THR A 131 -3.02 2.26 16.91
N PHE A 132 -3.14 2.05 15.58
CA PHE A 132 -3.29 0.73 15.01
C PHE A 132 -2.09 0.32 14.16
N THR A 133 -1.61 -0.90 14.40
CA THR A 133 -0.59 -1.54 13.57
C THR A 133 -1.23 -2.65 12.77
N ARG A 134 -0.93 -2.75 11.48
CA ARG A 134 -1.47 -3.78 10.59
C ARG A 134 -0.50 -4.95 10.47
N ASP A 135 -1.02 -6.17 10.66
CA ASP A 135 -0.34 -7.43 10.34
C ASP A 135 -1.24 -8.30 9.43
N GLY A 136 -0.86 -8.40 8.16
CA GLY A 136 -1.73 -9.01 7.16
C GLY A 136 -3.05 -8.25 6.99
N ASP A 137 -4.16 -8.90 7.33
CA ASP A 137 -5.49 -8.28 7.35
C ASP A 137 -5.98 -7.97 8.77
N ASP A 138 -5.21 -8.37 9.78
CA ASP A 138 -5.51 -8.06 11.17
C ASP A 138 -4.96 -6.68 11.56
N LEU A 139 -5.64 -6.06 12.52
CA LEU A 139 -5.21 -4.84 13.18
C LEU A 139 -4.83 -5.15 14.62
N HIS A 140 -3.77 -4.53 15.09
CA HIS A 140 -3.29 -4.63 16.46
C HIS A 140 -3.32 -3.26 17.12
N CYS A 141 -3.81 -3.21 18.37
CA CYS A 141 -3.72 -2.03 19.22
C CYS A 141 -3.34 -2.43 20.65
N TRP A 142 -2.87 -1.48 21.45
CA TRP A 142 -2.55 -1.69 22.85
C TRP A 142 -3.50 -0.90 23.73
N ILE A 143 -4.19 -1.59 24.63
CA ILE A 143 -5.07 -0.97 25.61
C ILE A 143 -4.36 -0.94 26.98
N GLN A 144 -4.19 0.26 27.55
CA GLN A 144 -3.64 0.42 28.88
C GLN A 144 -4.74 0.28 29.91
N VAL A 145 -4.69 -0.76 30.71
CA VAL A 145 -5.66 -1.02 31.77
C VAL A 145 -5.03 -0.90 33.16
N PRO A 146 -5.71 -0.33 34.15
CA PRO A 146 -5.26 -0.36 35.54
C PRO A 146 -5.11 -1.81 36.03
N MET A 147 -4.16 -2.05 36.93
CA MET A 147 -3.97 -3.37 37.54
C MET A 147 -5.26 -3.95 38.14
N SER A 148 -6.11 -3.11 38.75
CA SER A 148 -7.37 -3.54 39.32
C SER A 148 -8.34 -4.11 38.29
N TRP A 149 -8.37 -3.56 37.06
CA TRP A 149 -9.20 -4.06 35.98
C TRP A 149 -8.66 -5.39 35.43
N ALA A 150 -7.34 -5.54 35.37
CA ALA A 150 -6.73 -6.80 34.95
C ALA A 150 -7.04 -7.93 35.95
N VAL A 151 -7.06 -7.62 37.26
CA VAL A 151 -7.36 -8.61 38.30
C VAL A 151 -8.85 -8.95 38.36
N LEU A 152 -9.73 -7.95 38.35
CA LEU A 152 -11.16 -8.12 38.62
C LEU A 152 -12.00 -8.34 37.35
N GLY A 153 -11.42 -8.04 36.18
CA GLY A 153 -12.15 -7.90 34.93
C GLY A 153 -12.83 -6.55 34.80
N HIS A 154 -12.99 -6.07 33.60
CA HIS A 154 -13.67 -4.81 33.31
C HIS A 154 -14.10 -4.71 31.84
N ASP A 155 -15.25 -4.11 31.59
CA ASP A 155 -15.68 -3.75 30.26
C ASP A 155 -15.35 -2.30 29.97
N LEU A 156 -14.72 -2.04 28.82
CA LEU A 156 -14.37 -0.69 28.38
C LEU A 156 -14.74 -0.48 26.92
N GLU A 157 -14.85 0.77 26.53
CA GLU A 157 -15.08 1.14 25.12
C GLU A 157 -13.77 1.66 24.52
N ILE A 158 -13.47 1.23 23.30
CA ILE A 158 -12.36 1.75 22.49
C ILE A 158 -12.89 2.34 21.19
N ASP A 159 -12.25 3.39 20.73
CA ASP A 159 -12.53 3.97 19.41
C ASP A 159 -11.84 3.14 18.34
N THR A 160 -12.58 2.73 17.32
CA THR A 160 -12.07 1.96 16.19
C THR A 160 -12.47 2.64 14.88
N PHE A 161 -11.98 2.14 13.75
CA PHE A 161 -12.40 2.63 12.43
C PHE A 161 -13.90 2.39 12.13
N ASP A 162 -14.54 1.48 12.86
CA ASP A 162 -15.97 1.17 12.77
C ASP A 162 -16.81 1.85 13.87
N GLY A 163 -16.22 2.84 14.55
CA GLY A 163 -16.84 3.51 15.69
C GLY A 163 -16.45 2.88 17.02
N LYS A 164 -17.21 3.18 18.07
CA LYS A 164 -16.96 2.68 19.42
C LYS A 164 -17.30 1.21 19.53
N GLN A 165 -16.37 0.43 20.08
CA GLN A 165 -16.53 -1.00 20.32
C GLN A 165 -16.28 -1.32 21.79
N SER A 166 -17.09 -2.21 22.33
CA SER A 166 -16.92 -2.71 23.70
C SER A 166 -15.89 -3.82 23.73
N VAL A 167 -14.95 -3.71 24.65
CA VAL A 167 -13.89 -4.71 24.90
C VAL A 167 -14.03 -5.18 26.34
N SER A 168 -14.20 -6.48 26.53
CA SER A 168 -14.23 -7.09 27.85
C SER A 168 -12.85 -7.62 28.21
N VAL A 169 -12.25 -7.04 29.25
CA VAL A 169 -10.99 -7.52 29.83
C VAL A 169 -11.33 -8.62 30.85
N PRO A 170 -10.93 -9.88 30.62
CA PRO A 170 -11.23 -10.96 31.54
C PRO A 170 -10.55 -10.76 32.90
N ALA A 171 -11.17 -11.23 33.97
CA ALA A 171 -10.53 -11.27 35.28
C ALA A 171 -9.30 -12.18 35.26
N GLY A 172 -8.19 -11.71 35.86
CA GLY A 172 -6.93 -12.44 35.87
C GLY A 172 -6.08 -12.26 34.61
N SER A 173 -6.42 -11.28 33.75
CA SER A 173 -5.63 -10.93 32.55
C SER A 173 -4.19 -10.60 32.90
N GLN A 174 -3.26 -11.15 32.12
CA GLN A 174 -1.82 -10.89 32.26
C GLN A 174 -1.34 -9.86 31.25
N PRO A 175 -0.19 -9.21 31.48
CA PRO A 175 0.45 -8.38 30.46
C PRO A 175 0.65 -9.17 29.16
N ASP A 176 0.41 -8.50 28.02
CA ASP A 176 0.45 -9.08 26.66
C ASP A 176 -0.64 -10.11 26.31
N ASP A 177 -1.58 -10.40 27.24
CA ASP A 177 -2.80 -11.10 26.84
C ASP A 177 -3.55 -10.31 25.77
N THR A 178 -4.32 -11.03 24.96
CA THR A 178 -5.03 -10.42 23.83
C THR A 178 -6.53 -10.67 23.88
N VAL A 179 -7.29 -9.64 23.53
CA VAL A 179 -8.73 -9.72 23.28
C VAL A 179 -8.97 -9.51 21.79
N THR A 180 -9.61 -10.47 21.14
CA THR A 180 -9.87 -10.42 19.71
C THR A 180 -11.30 -10.00 19.43
N LEU A 181 -11.46 -8.92 18.69
CA LEU A 181 -12.72 -8.42 18.16
C LEU A 181 -12.85 -8.85 16.70
N LYS A 182 -13.81 -9.72 16.43
CA LYS A 182 -13.98 -10.34 15.12
C LYS A 182 -14.45 -9.36 14.05
N ASN A 183 -13.90 -9.50 12.82
CA ASN A 183 -14.28 -8.74 11.64
C ASN A 183 -14.09 -7.21 11.75
N LEU A 184 -13.23 -6.74 12.65
CA LEU A 184 -12.87 -5.33 12.80
C LEU A 184 -11.48 -4.98 12.26
N GLY A 185 -10.84 -5.91 11.58
CA GLY A 185 -9.60 -5.73 10.85
C GLY A 185 -9.77 -5.10 9.47
N VAL A 186 -8.79 -5.24 8.62
CA VAL A 186 -8.75 -4.75 7.24
C VAL A 186 -9.56 -5.67 6.34
N THR A 187 -10.22 -5.10 5.34
CA THR A 187 -10.95 -5.87 4.33
C THR A 187 -9.99 -6.69 3.49
N HIS A 188 -10.33 -7.91 3.18
CA HIS A 188 -9.57 -8.76 2.26
C HIS A 188 -9.57 -8.17 0.84
N LEU A 189 -8.40 -8.05 0.21
CA LEU A 189 -8.26 -7.44 -1.12
C LEU A 189 -9.10 -8.18 -2.20
N ASN A 190 -9.15 -9.50 -2.12
CA ASN A 190 -9.84 -10.35 -3.09
C ASN A 190 -11.28 -10.71 -2.70
N ASN A 191 -11.68 -10.47 -1.44
CA ASN A 191 -13.02 -10.75 -0.94
C ASN A 191 -13.51 -9.61 -0.04
N LYS A 192 -14.31 -8.73 -0.62
CA LYS A 192 -14.82 -7.55 0.10
C LYS A 192 -15.75 -7.86 1.27
N ASN A 193 -16.25 -9.09 1.35
CA ASN A 193 -17.14 -9.52 2.43
C ASN A 193 -16.40 -10.11 3.62
N GLU A 194 -15.08 -10.30 3.51
CA GLU A 194 -14.24 -10.83 4.57
C GLU A 194 -13.31 -9.75 5.07
N ARG A 195 -13.14 -9.71 6.38
CA ARG A 195 -12.24 -8.80 7.07
C ARG A 195 -11.43 -9.60 8.08
N GLY A 196 -10.22 -9.13 8.34
CA GLY A 196 -9.43 -9.59 9.47
C GLY A 196 -10.05 -9.17 10.81
N ASP A 197 -9.36 -9.48 11.87
CA ASP A 197 -9.78 -9.20 13.24
C ASP A 197 -9.03 -7.96 13.80
N LEU A 198 -9.58 -7.38 14.85
CA LEU A 198 -8.86 -6.41 15.67
C LEU A 198 -8.38 -7.11 16.95
N VAL A 199 -7.08 -7.16 17.13
CA VAL A 199 -6.40 -7.79 18.28
C VAL A 199 -5.96 -6.68 19.24
N ALA A 200 -6.62 -6.57 20.38
CA ALA A 200 -6.28 -5.65 21.44
C ALA A 200 -5.35 -6.32 22.45
N HIS A 201 -4.12 -5.82 22.56
CA HIS A 201 -3.12 -6.28 23.53
C HIS A 201 -3.33 -5.56 24.85
N ILE A 202 -3.33 -6.30 25.96
CA ILE A 202 -3.51 -5.76 27.30
C ILE A 202 -2.15 -5.30 27.83
N ALA A 203 -2.01 -4.00 28.07
CA ALA A 203 -0.87 -3.40 28.75
C ALA A 203 -1.29 -3.01 30.17
N VAL A 204 -0.88 -3.78 31.17
CA VAL A 204 -1.26 -3.54 32.56
C VAL A 204 -0.45 -2.39 33.13
N LYS A 205 -1.13 -1.34 33.59
CA LYS A 205 -0.52 -0.20 34.26
C LYS A 205 -0.52 -0.39 35.77
N ILE A 206 0.66 -0.56 36.33
CA ILE A 206 0.86 -0.65 37.79
C ILE A 206 1.03 0.76 38.33
N PRO A 207 0.29 1.16 39.39
CA PRO A 207 0.45 2.48 40.03
C PRO A 207 1.81 2.61 40.66
N THR A 208 2.51 3.72 40.38
CA THR A 208 3.84 4.01 40.95
C THR A 208 3.79 4.81 42.26
N LYS A 209 2.66 5.45 42.54
CA LYS A 209 2.42 6.20 43.75
C LYS A 209 1.13 5.71 44.39
N LEU A 210 1.18 5.36 45.64
CA LEU A 210 0.05 4.91 46.44
C LEU A 210 -0.14 5.87 47.62
N THR A 211 -1.38 6.14 47.94
CA THR A 211 -1.75 6.77 49.22
C THR A 211 -1.54 5.78 50.38
N ASP A 212 -1.55 6.25 51.61
CA ASP A 212 -1.36 5.36 52.77
C ASP A 212 -2.47 4.32 52.89
N ASP A 213 -3.69 4.68 52.55
CA ASP A 213 -4.86 3.76 52.52
C ASP A 213 -4.72 2.70 51.43
N GLU A 214 -4.32 3.11 50.23
CA GLU A 214 -4.08 2.17 49.10
C GLU A 214 -2.93 1.21 49.43
N ARG A 215 -1.87 1.71 50.06
CA ARG A 215 -0.75 0.88 50.51
C ARG A 215 -1.22 -0.16 51.51
N ALA A 216 -1.98 0.23 52.54
CA ALA A 216 -2.52 -0.69 53.54
C ALA A 216 -3.40 -1.76 52.93
N LEU A 217 -4.21 -1.41 51.88
CA LEU A 217 -5.01 -2.40 51.15
C LEU A 217 -4.13 -3.39 50.38
N MET A 218 -3.07 -2.90 49.73
CA MET A 218 -2.13 -3.76 48.99
C MET A 218 -1.33 -4.69 49.94
N GLU A 219 -0.92 -4.20 51.08
CA GLU A 219 -0.22 -5.03 52.12
C GLU A 219 -1.15 -6.15 52.59
N ARG A 220 -2.41 -5.85 52.87
CA ARG A 220 -3.40 -6.88 53.25
C ARG A 220 -3.69 -7.87 52.13
N PHE A 221 -3.63 -7.45 50.87
CA PHE A 221 -3.76 -8.33 49.72
C PHE A 221 -2.54 -9.25 49.64
N ALA A 222 -1.33 -8.71 49.75
CA ALA A 222 -0.08 -9.46 49.75
C ALA A 222 -0.04 -10.52 50.87
N GLU A 223 -0.45 -10.20 52.09
CA GLU A 223 -0.53 -11.15 53.19
C GLU A 223 -1.35 -12.39 52.90
N LYS A 224 -2.36 -12.25 52.03
CA LYS A 224 -3.25 -13.37 51.66
C LYS A 224 -2.76 -14.18 50.46
N HIS A 225 -2.00 -13.54 49.55
CA HIS A 225 -1.63 -14.15 48.27
C HIS A 225 -0.15 -14.55 48.17
N ASP A 226 0.76 -13.87 48.91
CA ASP A 226 2.20 -14.10 48.82
C ASP A 226 2.73 -15.12 49.79
N THR A 227 1.87 -15.69 50.66
CA THR A 227 2.27 -16.72 51.66
C THR A 227 2.84 -18.00 51.03
N ASP A 228 2.50 -18.27 49.78
CA ASP A 228 2.98 -19.45 49.03
C ASP A 228 4.14 -19.14 48.07
N ALA A 229 4.60 -17.88 47.99
CA ALA A 229 5.64 -17.44 47.04
C ALA A 229 7.08 -17.80 47.50
N GLN A 230 7.27 -18.93 48.19
CA GLN A 230 8.61 -19.39 48.60
C GLN A 230 9.49 -19.88 47.44
N HIS A 231 8.93 -20.02 46.22
CA HIS A 231 9.67 -20.42 45.02
C HIS A 231 9.34 -19.50 43.85
N VAL A 232 10.12 -18.45 43.66
CA VAL A 232 10.11 -17.69 42.43
C VAL A 232 10.79 -18.54 41.34
N ALA A 233 10.02 -19.07 40.40
CA ALA A 233 10.57 -19.77 39.25
C ALA A 233 11.34 -18.77 38.38
N VAL A 234 12.65 -18.93 38.27
CA VAL A 234 13.48 -18.17 37.34
C VAL A 234 13.42 -18.84 35.98
N SER A 235 12.74 -18.26 35.02
CA SER A 235 12.70 -18.73 33.64
C SER A 235 13.17 -17.63 32.69
N ALA A 236 13.74 -18.00 31.54
CA ALA A 236 14.19 -17.03 30.54
C ALA A 236 13.04 -16.22 29.90
N ARG A 237 11.79 -16.67 30.06
CA ARG A 237 10.55 -15.94 29.75
C ARG A 237 9.44 -16.43 30.68
N PRO A 238 8.53 -15.55 31.13
CA PRO A 238 7.32 -16.00 31.81
C PRO A 238 6.57 -16.93 30.86
N THR A 239 6.22 -18.11 31.35
CA THR A 239 5.34 -19.02 30.63
C THR A 239 3.91 -18.53 30.78
N SER A 240 3.53 -17.51 30.02
CA SER A 240 2.13 -17.29 29.73
C SER A 240 1.67 -18.47 28.88
N GLY A 241 0.54 -19.07 29.21
CA GLY A 241 0.02 -20.28 28.58
C GLY A 241 -0.32 -20.12 27.09
N THR A 242 0.63 -19.71 26.30
CA THR A 242 0.48 -19.51 24.85
C THR A 242 0.92 -20.75 24.11
N LYS A 243 0.03 -21.26 23.30
CA LYS A 243 0.23 -22.36 22.35
C LYS A 243 1.60 -22.27 21.68
N LYS A 244 2.36 -23.37 21.72
CA LYS A 244 3.69 -23.53 21.09
C LYS A 244 3.68 -22.95 19.69
N GLY A 245 4.42 -21.87 19.47
CA GLY A 245 4.59 -21.22 18.18
C GLY A 245 5.24 -22.16 17.15
N PHE A 246 4.97 -21.91 15.90
CA PHE A 246 5.39 -22.69 14.73
C PHE A 246 6.89 -23.06 14.71
N PHE A 247 7.76 -22.25 15.32
CA PHE A 247 9.21 -22.49 15.40
C PHE A 247 9.64 -23.61 16.37
N SER A 248 8.80 -24.02 17.34
CA SER A 248 9.14 -25.16 18.21
C SER A 248 8.94 -26.50 17.50
N LYS A 249 8.04 -26.55 16.51
CA LYS A 249 7.79 -27.75 15.70
C LYS A 249 8.88 -28.03 14.67
N LEU A 250 9.64 -27.01 14.24
CA LEU A 250 10.75 -27.19 13.30
C LEU A 250 11.99 -27.80 13.96
N LYS A 251 12.18 -27.60 15.26
CA LYS A 251 13.33 -28.13 16.01
C LYS A 251 13.21 -29.62 16.33
N ASP A 252 11.99 -30.12 16.45
CA ASP A 252 11.71 -31.55 16.72
C ASP A 252 11.68 -32.40 15.44
N ALA A 253 11.61 -31.78 14.25
CA ALA A 253 11.62 -32.47 12.96
C ALA A 253 13.03 -32.61 12.33
N LEU A 254 14.05 -32.04 12.96
CA LEU A 254 15.47 -32.08 12.52
C LEU A 254 16.39 -32.84 13.48
N ARG A 255 15.79 -33.74 14.29
CA ARG A 255 16.54 -34.68 15.14
C ARG A 255 16.35 -36.10 14.69
#